data_e66b4327ddf11fdb2b1156877e0c5105
#
_entry.id   e66b4327ddf11fdb2b1156877e0c5105
#
_cell.length_a   1.000
_cell.length_b   1.000
_cell.length_c   1.000
_cell.angle_alpha   90.00
_cell.angle_beta   90.00
_cell.angle_gamma   90.00
#
_symmetry.space_group_name_H-M   'P 1'
#
loop_
_entity.id
_entity.type
_entity.pdbx_description
1 polymer ?
#
loop_
_entity_poly.entity_id
_entity_poly.type
_entity_poly.pdbx_seq_one_letter_code
_entity_poly.pdbx_strand_id
1 'polypeptide(L)'
;NKLTLNIAVGELRCIIGPNGAGKTTMMDVITGKTKPDSGRAFFGSNIDLLRLRESEIAGRGIGRKFQKPTVFEQLSVFENLELALKMDRRVRASLMHKLTSADGDRIAEMLKLIHLKDSGSRTAGDLSHGQKQWLEIGMLLMQDPKLLLLDEPVAGMTDEETERTAELFLSLEGTHSLVVVEHDMKFIGELVNGGQREKKKIVTV
;
A
#
# COMPACT_ATOMS: atom_id res chain seq x y z
N ASN A 1 -20.34 10.61 -12.35
CA ASN A 1 -20.85 10.37 -11.00
C ASN A 1 -20.18 11.31 -10.02
N LYS A 2 -20.94 11.82 -9.04
CA LYS A 2 -20.41 12.65 -7.96
C LYS A 2 -20.04 11.74 -6.80
N LEU A 3 -18.74 11.66 -6.46
CA LEU A 3 -18.24 10.93 -5.30
C LEU A 3 -17.74 11.93 -4.26
N THR A 4 -18.14 11.74 -3.00
CA THR A 4 -17.56 12.42 -1.85
C THR A 4 -16.99 11.38 -0.91
N LEU A 5 -15.68 11.41 -0.69
CA LEU A 5 -14.96 10.49 0.18
C LEU A 5 -14.13 11.29 1.18
N ASN A 6 -14.23 10.94 2.45
CA ASN A 6 -13.40 11.50 3.51
C ASN A 6 -12.76 10.35 4.29
N ILE A 7 -11.46 10.38 4.47
CA ILE A 7 -10.67 9.34 5.14
C ILE A 7 -9.94 9.99 6.31
N ALA A 8 -10.19 9.51 7.52
CA ALA A 8 -9.51 10.00 8.71
C ALA A 8 -8.08 9.41 8.81
N VAL A 9 -7.22 10.07 9.59
CA VAL A 9 -5.88 9.58 9.87
C VAL A 9 -5.95 8.27 10.65
N GLY A 10 -5.22 7.26 10.19
CA GLY A 10 -5.19 5.92 10.78
C GLY A 10 -6.46 5.10 10.51
N GLU A 11 -7.32 5.54 9.59
CA GLU A 11 -8.55 4.83 9.24
C GLU A 11 -8.27 3.74 8.20
N LEU A 12 -8.88 2.57 8.39
CA LEU A 12 -9.00 1.53 7.37
C LEU A 12 -10.37 1.67 6.70
N ARG A 13 -10.37 1.96 5.40
CA ARG A 13 -11.57 2.13 4.58
C ARG A 13 -11.64 1.08 3.49
N CYS A 14 -12.69 0.27 3.48
CA CYS A 14 -12.99 -0.63 2.38
C CYS A 14 -13.94 0.06 1.39
N ILE A 15 -13.64 -0.05 0.10
CA ILE A 15 -14.47 0.46 -0.99
C ILE A 15 -14.92 -0.73 -1.83
N ILE A 16 -16.23 -0.93 -1.89
CA ILE A 16 -16.86 -1.99 -2.66
C ILE A 16 -17.74 -1.40 -3.78
N GLY A 17 -17.90 -2.14 -4.84
CA GLY A 17 -18.74 -1.73 -5.94
C GLY A 17 -18.49 -2.59 -7.18
N PRO A 18 -19.42 -2.60 -8.15
CA PRO A 18 -19.28 -3.38 -9.37
C PRO A 18 -18.08 -2.91 -10.21
N ASN A 19 -17.66 -3.75 -11.15
CA ASN A 19 -16.67 -3.36 -12.14
C ASN A 19 -17.22 -2.19 -12.97
N GLY A 20 -16.33 -1.21 -13.25
CA GLY A 20 -16.74 0.03 -13.94
C GLY A 20 -17.38 1.11 -13.06
N ALA A 21 -17.57 0.89 -11.75
CA ALA A 21 -18.11 1.90 -10.83
C ALA A 21 -17.18 3.13 -10.63
N GLY A 22 -15.93 3.07 -11.10
CA GLY A 22 -14.98 4.17 -11.00
C GLY A 22 -13.99 4.06 -9.84
N LYS A 23 -13.90 2.92 -9.17
CA LYS A 23 -12.97 2.68 -8.04
C LYS A 23 -11.52 2.98 -8.41
N THR A 24 -11.03 2.40 -9.50
CA THR A 24 -9.67 2.61 -10.03
C THR A 24 -9.48 4.06 -10.49
N THR A 25 -10.47 4.66 -11.14
CA THR A 25 -10.43 6.08 -11.54
C THR A 25 -10.29 7.01 -10.34
N MET A 26 -11.00 6.73 -9.24
CA MET A 26 -10.83 7.48 -7.98
C MET A 26 -9.40 7.38 -7.47
N MET A 27 -8.81 6.19 -7.43
CA MET A 27 -7.40 6.00 -7.04
C MET A 27 -6.44 6.73 -7.99
N ASP A 28 -6.70 6.70 -9.30
CA ASP A 28 -5.93 7.41 -10.32
C ASP A 28 -5.97 8.93 -10.09
N VAL A 29 -7.10 9.47 -9.66
CA VAL A 29 -7.24 10.90 -9.29
C VAL A 29 -6.43 11.21 -8.03
N ILE A 30 -6.50 10.38 -7.00
CA ILE A 30 -5.77 10.59 -5.74
C ILE A 30 -4.25 10.55 -5.98
N THR A 31 -3.78 9.69 -6.87
CA THR A 31 -2.35 9.56 -7.20
C THR A 31 -1.86 10.52 -8.28
N GLY A 32 -2.74 11.31 -8.88
CA GLY A 32 -2.39 12.31 -9.90
C GLY A 32 -2.22 11.75 -11.31
N LYS A 33 -2.46 10.44 -11.52
CA LYS A 33 -2.39 9.78 -12.83
C LYS A 33 -3.49 10.27 -13.78
N THR A 34 -4.64 10.65 -13.25
CA THR A 34 -5.77 11.19 -14.00
C THR A 34 -6.30 12.44 -13.30
N LYS A 35 -6.74 13.43 -14.06
CA LYS A 35 -7.42 14.62 -13.53
C LYS A 35 -8.93 14.44 -13.66
N PRO A 36 -9.71 14.80 -12.63
CA PRO A 36 -11.17 14.77 -12.72
C PRO A 36 -11.69 15.93 -13.59
N ASP A 37 -12.85 15.75 -14.22
CA ASP A 37 -13.51 16.80 -14.97
C ASP A 37 -13.94 17.97 -14.07
N SER A 38 -14.28 17.67 -12.82
CA SER A 38 -14.67 18.65 -11.80
C SER A 38 -14.50 18.06 -10.40
N GLY A 39 -14.44 18.94 -9.41
CA GLY A 39 -14.30 18.54 -8.00
C GLY A 39 -12.99 19.00 -7.37
N ARG A 40 -12.71 18.45 -6.19
CA ARG A 40 -11.52 18.80 -5.39
C ARG A 40 -10.99 17.55 -4.71
N ALA A 41 -9.66 17.44 -4.60
CA ALA A 41 -9.00 16.37 -3.87
C ALA A 41 -7.90 16.96 -2.97
N PHE A 42 -8.04 16.78 -1.66
CA PHE A 42 -7.09 17.30 -0.68
C PHE A 42 -6.46 16.16 0.14
N PHE A 43 -5.19 16.33 0.45
CA PHE A 43 -4.48 15.50 1.42
C PHE A 43 -4.12 16.35 2.64
N GLY A 44 -4.59 15.91 3.81
CA GLY A 44 -4.60 16.76 4.99
C GLY A 44 -5.52 17.98 4.81
N SER A 45 -5.20 19.08 5.50
CA SER A 45 -6.05 20.28 5.50
C SER A 45 -5.84 21.21 4.31
N ASN A 46 -4.69 21.15 3.62
CA ASN A 46 -4.27 22.22 2.69
C ASN A 46 -3.52 21.75 1.44
N ILE A 47 -3.26 20.47 1.25
CA ILE A 47 -2.53 19.98 0.08
C ILE A 47 -3.52 19.62 -1.02
N ASP A 48 -3.64 20.47 -2.04
CA ASP A 48 -4.46 20.21 -3.22
C ASP A 48 -3.71 19.24 -4.16
N LEU A 49 -4.19 17.98 -4.19
CA LEU A 49 -3.58 16.91 -4.99
C LEU A 49 -3.68 17.19 -6.50
N LEU A 50 -4.71 17.90 -6.96
CA LEU A 50 -4.93 18.18 -8.38
C LEU A 50 -3.88 19.13 -8.97
N ARG A 51 -3.11 19.80 -8.12
CA ARG A 51 -2.01 20.70 -8.51
C ARG A 51 -0.64 20.03 -8.52
N LEU A 52 -0.55 18.80 -8.02
CA LEU A 52 0.70 18.07 -7.88
C LEU A 52 0.87 17.04 -8.99
N ARG A 53 2.13 16.68 -9.27
CA ARG A 53 2.50 15.55 -10.12
C ARG A 53 2.55 14.26 -9.30
N GLU A 54 2.43 13.10 -9.93
CA GLU A 54 2.48 11.78 -9.27
C GLU A 54 3.67 11.63 -8.31
N SER A 55 4.87 12.05 -8.74
CA SER A 55 6.08 11.97 -7.91
C SER A 55 6.04 12.87 -6.67
N GLU A 56 5.36 14.02 -6.76
CA GLU A 56 5.17 14.93 -5.64
C GLU A 56 4.15 14.36 -4.66
N ILE A 57 3.07 13.76 -5.16
CA ILE A 57 2.05 13.07 -4.37
C ILE A 57 2.66 11.89 -3.62
N ALA A 58 3.43 11.03 -4.30
CA ALA A 58 4.17 9.95 -3.66
C ALA A 58 5.13 10.47 -2.56
N GLY A 59 5.83 11.58 -2.83
CA GLY A 59 6.71 12.24 -1.87
C GLY A 59 5.99 12.79 -0.63
N ARG A 60 4.66 13.00 -0.68
CA ARG A 60 3.83 13.40 0.47
C ARG A 60 3.41 12.22 1.35
N GLY A 61 3.73 11.01 0.94
CA GLY A 61 3.42 9.79 1.69
C GLY A 61 2.12 9.12 1.24
N ILE A 62 1.73 9.28 -0.03
CA ILE A 62 0.65 8.50 -0.63
C ILE A 62 1.27 7.37 -1.45
N GLY A 63 1.14 6.14 -0.95
CA GLY A 63 1.57 4.92 -1.63
C GLY A 63 0.40 4.23 -2.33
N ARG A 64 0.65 3.64 -3.49
CA ARG A 64 -0.34 2.83 -4.20
C ARG A 64 0.24 1.49 -4.60
N LYS A 65 -0.48 0.42 -4.25
CA LYS A 65 -0.28 -0.91 -4.79
C LYS A 65 -1.14 -1.09 -6.03
N PHE A 66 -0.53 -1.53 -7.11
CA PHE A 66 -1.23 -1.88 -8.34
C PHE A 66 -1.68 -3.36 -8.31
N GLN A 67 -2.58 -3.75 -9.22
CA GLN A 67 -3.10 -5.12 -9.31
C GLN A 67 -2.00 -6.16 -9.59
N LYS A 68 -1.00 -5.81 -10.43
CA LYS A 68 0.14 -6.70 -10.70
C LYS A 68 1.30 -6.33 -9.80
N PRO A 69 1.92 -7.32 -9.12
CA PRO A 69 3.10 -7.06 -8.30
C PRO A 69 4.25 -6.47 -9.12
N THR A 70 4.89 -5.43 -8.57
CA THR A 70 5.99 -4.69 -9.20
C THR A 70 7.29 -4.93 -8.45
N VAL A 71 7.64 -6.19 -8.24
CA VAL A 71 8.88 -6.61 -7.58
C VAL A 71 10.00 -6.82 -8.60
N PHE A 72 11.24 -6.61 -8.19
CA PHE A 72 12.43 -6.91 -8.98
C PHE A 72 12.73 -8.42 -8.86
N GLU A 73 12.21 -9.21 -9.80
CA GLU A 73 12.23 -10.66 -9.73
C GLU A 73 13.64 -11.28 -9.69
N GLN A 74 14.64 -10.61 -10.22
CA GLN A 74 16.03 -11.07 -10.25
C GLN A 74 16.80 -10.78 -8.95
N LEU A 75 16.26 -9.96 -8.09
CA LEU A 75 16.84 -9.59 -6.82
C LEU A 75 16.26 -10.47 -5.69
N SER A 76 17.01 -10.58 -4.60
CA SER A 76 16.50 -11.21 -3.38
C SER A 76 15.37 -10.39 -2.76
N VAL A 77 14.61 -11.00 -1.88
CA VAL A 77 13.57 -10.32 -1.09
C VAL A 77 14.16 -9.18 -0.27
N PHE A 78 15.33 -9.41 0.33
CA PHE A 78 16.07 -8.40 1.08
C PHE A 78 16.46 -7.20 0.22
N GLU A 79 17.06 -7.44 -0.95
CA GLU A 79 17.46 -6.38 -1.88
C GLU A 79 16.27 -5.56 -2.41
N ASN A 80 15.12 -6.18 -2.64
CA ASN A 80 13.90 -5.48 -2.99
C ASN A 80 13.49 -4.48 -1.90
N LEU A 81 13.53 -4.89 -0.62
CA LEU A 81 13.22 -4.01 0.51
C LEU A 81 14.28 -2.93 0.71
N GLU A 82 15.56 -3.26 0.50
CA GLU A 82 16.67 -2.30 0.54
C GLU A 82 16.48 -1.18 -0.49
N LEU A 83 16.16 -1.53 -1.74
CA LEU A 83 15.87 -0.55 -2.80
C LEU A 83 14.68 0.36 -2.49
N ALA A 84 13.73 -0.13 -1.70
CA ALA A 84 12.54 0.60 -1.30
C ALA A 84 12.76 1.50 -0.06
N LEU A 85 13.93 1.43 0.60
CA LEU A 85 14.24 2.31 1.72
C LEU A 85 14.05 3.78 1.35
N LYS A 86 13.44 4.52 2.26
CA LYS A 86 13.29 5.98 2.11
C LYS A 86 14.64 6.65 2.29
N MET A 87 15.33 6.91 1.19
CA MET A 87 16.65 7.55 1.17
C MET A 87 16.56 8.99 0.66
N ASP A 88 17.58 9.80 1.00
CA ASP A 88 17.76 11.11 0.35
C ASP A 88 18.02 10.90 -1.15
N ARG A 89 17.09 11.37 -1.99
CA ARG A 89 17.10 11.21 -3.46
C ARG A 89 18.19 12.03 -4.16
N ARG A 90 19.10 12.66 -3.44
CA ARG A 90 20.25 13.30 -4.03
C ARG A 90 21.17 12.24 -4.62
N VAL A 91 21.53 12.39 -5.89
CA VAL A 91 22.39 11.43 -6.65
C VAL A 91 23.65 11.04 -5.88
N ARG A 92 24.31 12.00 -5.20
CA ARG A 92 25.51 11.75 -4.39
C ARG A 92 25.22 10.90 -3.14
N ALA A 93 24.09 11.13 -2.48
CA ALA A 93 23.71 10.37 -1.28
C ALA A 93 23.35 8.92 -1.67
N SER A 94 22.65 8.74 -2.78
CA SER A 94 22.27 7.42 -3.29
C SER A 94 23.49 6.58 -3.75
N LEU A 95 24.48 7.20 -4.40
CA LEU A 95 25.71 6.50 -4.86
C LEU A 95 26.68 6.15 -3.71
N MET A 96 26.61 6.84 -2.58
CA MET A 96 27.48 6.63 -1.42
C MET A 96 26.75 5.96 -0.24
N HIS A 97 25.48 5.60 -0.40
CA HIS A 97 24.72 4.96 0.67
C HIS A 97 25.31 3.58 0.96
N LYS A 98 25.80 3.41 2.18
CA LYS A 98 26.13 2.11 2.74
C LYS A 98 25.02 1.74 3.70
N LEU A 99 24.51 0.53 3.54
CA LEU A 99 23.51 -0.04 4.44
C LEU A 99 24.01 0.09 5.90
N THR A 100 23.26 0.79 6.73
CA THR A 100 23.56 0.91 8.15
C THR A 100 22.98 -0.27 8.93
N SER A 101 23.45 -0.50 10.16
CA SER A 101 22.83 -1.51 11.03
C SER A 101 21.34 -1.24 11.23
N ALA A 102 20.96 0.03 11.40
CA ALA A 102 19.57 0.44 11.57
C ALA A 102 18.71 0.12 10.33
N ASP A 103 19.25 0.25 9.12
CA ASP A 103 18.56 -0.12 7.88
C ASP A 103 18.34 -1.65 7.82
N GLY A 104 19.36 -2.43 8.20
CA GLY A 104 19.27 -3.89 8.29
C GLY A 104 18.21 -4.33 9.29
N ASP A 105 18.18 -3.72 10.48
CA ASP A 105 17.17 -4.00 11.51
C ASP A 105 15.76 -3.67 11.01
N ARG A 106 15.60 -2.52 10.34
CA ARG A 106 14.32 -2.12 9.75
C ARG A 106 13.84 -3.08 8.67
N ILE A 107 14.74 -3.57 7.81
CA ILE A 107 14.40 -4.60 6.81
C ILE A 107 14.01 -5.90 7.50
N ALA A 108 14.73 -6.32 8.55
CA ALA A 108 14.42 -7.54 9.30
C ALA A 108 13.04 -7.45 10.00
N GLU A 109 12.67 -6.30 10.54
CA GLU A 109 11.34 -6.06 11.09
C GLU A 109 10.26 -6.10 10.00
N MET A 110 10.53 -5.48 8.84
CA MET A 110 9.61 -5.52 7.70
C MET A 110 9.39 -6.95 7.20
N LEU A 111 10.45 -7.75 7.06
CA LEU A 111 10.34 -9.16 6.68
C LEU A 111 9.45 -9.98 7.62
N LYS A 112 9.49 -9.68 8.92
CA LYS A 112 8.58 -10.30 9.91
C LYS A 112 7.15 -9.84 9.69
N LEU A 113 6.94 -8.53 9.51
CA LEU A 113 5.64 -7.92 9.33
C LEU A 113 4.89 -8.48 8.11
N ILE A 114 5.60 -8.66 6.99
CA ILE A 114 5.04 -9.16 5.73
C ILE A 114 5.14 -10.69 5.59
N HIS A 115 5.34 -11.43 6.69
CA HIS A 115 5.40 -12.90 6.71
C HIS A 115 6.48 -13.56 5.83
N LEU A 116 7.57 -12.83 5.52
CA LEU A 116 8.69 -13.30 4.70
C LEU A 116 10.02 -13.43 5.47
N LYS A 117 9.95 -13.57 6.80
CA LYS A 117 11.13 -13.59 7.69
C LYS A 117 12.24 -14.56 7.22
N ASP A 118 11.84 -15.76 6.80
CA ASP A 118 12.78 -16.83 6.43
C ASP A 118 13.09 -16.83 4.92
N SER A 119 12.59 -15.83 4.19
CA SER A 119 12.73 -15.73 2.73
C SER A 119 13.65 -14.59 2.28
N GLY A 120 14.33 -13.90 3.19
CA GLY A 120 15.12 -12.70 2.88
C GLY A 120 16.17 -12.92 1.79
N SER A 121 16.85 -14.08 1.78
CA SER A 121 17.88 -14.43 0.79
C SER A 121 17.32 -15.11 -0.48
N ARG A 122 16.02 -15.44 -0.52
CA ARG A 122 15.41 -16.05 -1.71
C ARG A 122 15.26 -15.00 -2.81
N THR A 123 15.40 -15.45 -4.05
CA THR A 123 15.10 -14.63 -5.24
C THR A 123 13.60 -14.32 -5.27
N ALA A 124 13.24 -13.06 -5.48
CA ALA A 124 11.83 -12.65 -5.49
C ALA A 124 11.03 -13.33 -6.62
N GLY A 125 11.70 -13.73 -7.71
CA GLY A 125 11.10 -14.53 -8.78
C GLY A 125 10.55 -15.87 -8.31
N ASP A 126 11.16 -16.50 -7.31
CA ASP A 126 10.80 -17.82 -6.77
C ASP A 126 9.66 -17.78 -5.73
N LEU A 127 9.15 -16.61 -5.41
CA LEU A 127 8.04 -16.43 -4.49
C LEU A 127 6.71 -16.81 -5.14
N SER A 128 5.76 -17.32 -4.32
CA SER A 128 4.37 -17.45 -4.76
C SER A 128 3.76 -16.10 -5.13
N HIS A 129 2.62 -16.12 -5.82
CA HIS A 129 1.93 -14.89 -6.18
C HIS A 129 1.59 -14.04 -4.92
N GLY A 130 1.03 -14.65 -3.89
CA GLY A 130 0.71 -13.98 -2.63
C GLY A 130 1.96 -13.45 -1.92
N GLN A 131 3.04 -14.21 -1.90
CA GLN A 131 4.32 -13.76 -1.34
C GLN A 131 4.90 -12.55 -2.09
N LYS A 132 4.78 -12.49 -3.43
CA LYS A 132 5.15 -11.31 -4.22
C LYS A 132 4.28 -10.10 -3.87
N GLN A 133 3.00 -10.30 -3.61
CA GLN A 133 2.09 -9.26 -3.14
C GLN A 133 2.52 -8.72 -1.78
N TRP A 134 2.87 -9.59 -0.82
CA TRP A 134 3.39 -9.17 0.48
C TRP A 134 4.70 -8.39 0.37
N LEU A 135 5.61 -8.85 -0.49
CA LEU A 135 6.87 -8.14 -0.74
C LEU A 135 6.60 -6.72 -1.29
N GLU A 136 5.68 -6.57 -2.25
CA GLU A 136 5.30 -5.26 -2.79
C GLU A 136 4.70 -4.34 -1.71
N ILE A 137 3.84 -4.88 -0.84
CA ILE A 137 3.30 -4.12 0.31
C ILE A 137 4.44 -3.70 1.24
N GLY A 138 5.39 -4.60 1.53
CA GLY A 138 6.58 -4.29 2.32
C GLY A 138 7.42 -3.17 1.69
N MET A 139 7.67 -3.22 0.39
CA MET A 139 8.38 -2.16 -0.33
C MET A 139 7.67 -0.79 -0.22
N LEU A 140 6.35 -0.77 -0.26
CA LEU A 140 5.58 0.45 -0.05
C LEU A 140 5.71 0.95 1.40
N LEU A 141 5.64 0.05 2.39
CA LEU A 141 5.78 0.38 3.81
C LEU A 141 7.17 0.88 4.17
N MET A 142 8.23 0.40 3.49
CA MET A 142 9.60 0.91 3.67
C MET A 142 9.73 2.41 3.35
N GLN A 143 8.80 2.97 2.57
CA GLN A 143 8.75 4.41 2.27
C GLN A 143 8.01 5.23 3.32
N ASP A 144 7.51 4.60 4.41
CA ASP A 144 6.76 5.23 5.49
C ASP A 144 5.56 6.06 4.97
N PRO A 145 4.60 5.42 4.27
CA PRO A 145 3.45 6.11 3.70
C PRO A 145 2.45 6.48 4.78
N LYS A 146 1.81 7.64 4.64
CA LYS A 146 0.69 8.07 5.49
C LYS A 146 -0.65 7.51 5.02
N LEU A 147 -0.77 7.30 3.71
CA LEU A 147 -1.95 6.73 3.07
C LEU A 147 -1.52 5.64 2.08
N LEU A 148 -2.08 4.46 2.23
CA LEU A 148 -1.93 3.34 1.31
C LEU A 148 -3.22 3.13 0.53
N LEU A 149 -3.11 3.11 -0.78
CA LEU A 149 -4.17 2.76 -1.72
C LEU A 149 -3.90 1.36 -2.26
N LEU A 150 -4.79 0.43 -1.94
CA LEU A 150 -4.62 -1.00 -2.23
C LEU A 150 -5.75 -1.45 -3.16
N ASP A 151 -5.41 -1.78 -4.40
CA ASP A 151 -6.35 -2.18 -5.45
C ASP A 151 -6.28 -3.70 -5.60
N GLU A 152 -7.34 -4.39 -5.17
CA GLU A 152 -7.48 -5.84 -5.17
C GLU A 152 -6.26 -6.57 -4.56
N PRO A 153 -5.89 -6.24 -3.30
CA PRO A 153 -4.63 -6.72 -2.72
C PRO A 153 -4.57 -8.22 -2.49
N VAL A 154 -5.70 -8.92 -2.47
CA VAL A 154 -5.76 -10.38 -2.25
C VAL A 154 -6.13 -11.18 -3.51
N ALA A 155 -6.19 -10.53 -4.67
CA ALA A 155 -6.51 -11.20 -5.92
C ALA A 155 -5.51 -12.34 -6.21
N GLY A 156 -6.03 -13.57 -6.41
CA GLY A 156 -5.22 -14.74 -6.72
C GLY A 156 -4.44 -15.34 -5.54
N MET A 157 -4.74 -14.92 -4.32
CA MET A 157 -4.22 -15.52 -3.08
C MET A 157 -5.02 -16.75 -2.67
N THR A 158 -4.37 -17.65 -1.93
CA THR A 158 -5.05 -18.74 -1.21
C THR A 158 -5.81 -18.19 0.00
N ASP A 159 -6.73 -18.97 0.58
CA ASP A 159 -7.45 -18.56 1.79
C ASP A 159 -6.49 -18.22 2.94
N GLU A 160 -5.44 -19.03 3.15
CA GLU A 160 -4.43 -18.77 4.19
C GLU A 160 -3.65 -17.46 3.92
N GLU A 161 -3.25 -17.20 2.68
CA GLU A 161 -2.58 -15.96 2.31
C GLU A 161 -3.51 -14.75 2.50
N THR A 162 -4.80 -14.91 2.21
CA THR A 162 -5.82 -13.88 2.40
C THR A 162 -6.01 -13.53 3.89
N GLU A 163 -6.12 -14.53 4.77
CA GLU A 163 -6.22 -14.35 6.22
C GLU A 163 -4.99 -13.61 6.78
N ARG A 164 -3.78 -14.03 6.39
CA ARG A 164 -2.54 -13.36 6.79
C ARG A 164 -2.46 -11.91 6.27
N THR A 165 -3.00 -11.65 5.09
CA THR A 165 -3.08 -10.28 4.54
C THR A 165 -4.05 -9.42 5.35
N ALA A 166 -5.16 -9.99 5.82
CA ALA A 166 -6.08 -9.29 6.72
C ALA A 166 -5.39 -8.94 8.04
N GLU A 167 -4.68 -9.89 8.67
CA GLU A 167 -3.89 -9.65 9.89
C GLU A 167 -2.86 -8.52 9.68
N LEU A 168 -2.14 -8.53 8.55
CA LEU A 168 -1.19 -7.48 8.21
C LEU A 168 -1.89 -6.12 8.15
N PHE A 169 -3.01 -5.98 7.44
CA PHE A 169 -3.71 -4.70 7.32
C PHE A 169 -4.29 -4.22 8.65
N LEU A 170 -4.77 -5.13 9.48
CA LEU A 170 -5.22 -4.83 10.83
C LEU A 170 -4.09 -4.32 11.73
N SER A 171 -2.89 -4.86 11.58
CA SER A 171 -1.71 -4.41 12.33
C SER A 171 -1.24 -3.01 11.94
N LEU A 172 -1.57 -2.55 10.72
CA LEU A 172 -1.24 -1.21 10.22
C LEU A 172 -2.26 -0.15 10.63
N GLU A 173 -3.46 -0.57 11.09
CA GLU A 173 -4.52 0.35 11.52
C GLU A 173 -4.03 1.27 12.65
N GLY A 174 -4.36 2.54 12.57
CA GLY A 174 -3.96 3.54 13.55
C GLY A 174 -2.60 4.19 13.25
N THR A 175 -1.66 3.47 12.65
CA THR A 175 -0.36 4.00 12.23
C THR A 175 -0.38 4.51 10.79
N HIS A 176 -1.10 3.82 9.92
CA HIS A 176 -1.29 4.18 8.52
C HIS A 176 -2.78 4.31 8.20
N SER A 177 -3.13 5.20 7.26
CA SER A 177 -4.47 5.20 6.66
C SER A 177 -4.47 4.24 5.47
N LEU A 178 -5.47 3.36 5.39
CA LEU A 178 -5.58 2.37 4.31
C LEU A 178 -6.90 2.56 3.56
N VAL A 179 -6.83 2.54 2.25
CA VAL A 179 -8.01 2.42 1.36
C VAL A 179 -7.85 1.13 0.58
N VAL A 180 -8.75 0.20 0.82
CA VAL A 180 -8.76 -1.12 0.21
C VAL A 180 -9.95 -1.19 -0.74
N VAL A 181 -9.69 -1.38 -2.02
CA VAL A 181 -10.71 -1.69 -3.02
C VAL A 181 -10.72 -3.19 -3.22
N GLU A 182 -11.84 -3.80 -2.90
CA GLU A 182 -11.99 -5.25 -2.96
C GLU A 182 -13.43 -5.67 -3.27
N HIS A 183 -13.60 -6.90 -3.74
CA HIS A 183 -14.89 -7.55 -3.91
C HIS A 183 -14.99 -8.88 -3.18
N ASP A 184 -13.92 -9.36 -2.59
CA ASP A 184 -13.95 -10.52 -1.71
C ASP A 184 -14.64 -10.15 -0.38
N MET A 185 -15.89 -10.60 -0.24
CA MET A 185 -16.71 -10.28 0.93
C MET A 185 -16.22 -10.98 2.19
N LYS A 186 -15.51 -12.13 2.08
CA LYS A 186 -14.90 -12.81 3.23
C LYS A 186 -13.78 -11.94 3.79
N PHE A 187 -12.85 -11.52 2.92
CA PHE A 187 -11.74 -10.65 3.30
C PHE A 187 -12.20 -9.31 3.89
N ILE A 188 -13.19 -8.67 3.24
CA ILE A 188 -13.78 -7.43 3.76
C ILE A 188 -14.40 -7.67 5.15
N GLY A 189 -15.09 -8.79 5.34
CA GLY A 189 -15.66 -9.18 6.62
C GLY A 189 -14.60 -9.35 7.72
N GLU A 190 -13.46 -9.94 7.41
CA GLU A 190 -12.32 -10.07 8.32
C GLU A 190 -11.75 -8.70 8.70
N LEU A 191 -11.53 -7.83 7.73
CA LEU A 191 -11.06 -6.47 7.97
C LEU A 191 -12.03 -5.67 8.86
N VAL A 192 -13.33 -5.76 8.61
CA VAL A 192 -14.35 -5.00 9.35
C VAL A 192 -14.55 -5.54 10.76
N ASN A 193 -14.51 -6.85 10.96
CA ASN A 193 -14.78 -7.49 12.25
C ASN A 193 -13.54 -7.59 13.15
N GLY A 194 -12.34 -7.62 12.57
CA GLY A 194 -11.10 -7.95 13.26
C GLY A 194 -10.42 -6.81 14.03
N GLY A 195 -10.85 -5.54 13.98
CA GLY A 195 -10.15 -4.42 14.62
C GLY A 195 -11.04 -3.45 15.40
N GLN A 196 -10.55 -2.28 15.70
CA GLN A 196 -11.27 -1.24 16.44
C GLN A 196 -12.44 -0.69 15.62
N ARG A 197 -13.68 -1.05 15.97
CA ARG A 197 -14.93 -0.78 15.22
C ARG A 197 -15.17 0.70 14.85
N GLU A 198 -14.64 1.64 15.61
CA GLU A 198 -14.91 3.08 15.41
C GLU A 198 -14.19 3.70 14.20
N LYS A 199 -13.11 3.07 13.72
CA LYS A 199 -12.27 3.63 12.62
C LYS A 199 -12.47 2.92 11.28
N LYS A 200 -13.41 1.97 11.18
CA LYS A 200 -13.63 1.18 9.97
C LYS A 200 -14.92 1.58 9.31
N LYS A 201 -14.87 1.82 8.01
CA LYS A 201 -16.04 2.18 7.23
C LYS A 201 -16.02 1.47 5.89
N ILE A 202 -17.18 0.97 5.49
CA ILE A 202 -17.41 0.47 4.14
C ILE A 202 -18.11 1.57 3.35
N VAL A 203 -17.62 1.81 2.14
CA VAL A 203 -18.26 2.70 1.17
C VAL A 203 -18.62 1.89 -0.07
N THR A 204 -19.88 1.92 -0.43
CA THR A 204 -20.37 1.36 -1.70
C THR A 204 -20.38 2.48 -2.74
N VAL A 205 -19.79 2.22 -3.91
CA VAL A 205 -19.69 3.16 -5.03
C VAL A 205 -20.51 2.66 -6.22
#